data_65e95cd94415043a92b12f081400cadd
#
_entry.id   65e95cd94415043a92b12f081400cadd
#
_cell.length_a   1.000
_cell.length_b   1.000
_cell.length_c   1.000
_cell.angle_alpha   90.00
_cell.angle_beta   90.00
_cell.angle_gamma   90.00
#
_symmetry.space_group_name_H-M   'P 1'
#
loop_
_entity.id
_entity.type
_entity.pdbx_description
1 polymer ?
#
loop_
_entity_poly.entity_id
_entity_poly.type
_entity_poly.pdbx_seq_one_letter_code
_entity_poly.pdbx_strand_id
1 'polypeptide(L)'
;MKKLFTLIGTVLLSVGVNAQTTLKVESFRMGIGEHKTITLDLDNSDLADAAAFCCDIVLPEGVEVMKDIEGAYMFSVSDKDSRSTSSELFIASALQNDGAVRVVCFPKDAKAFAGTSGAVLNIPLVASKELTKGTEVVTITNQEITNTTGLSTVKPEASIADLIAFLRGDVNNDDEINVGDLVCVSNFMAGDETVAKVDADTNEDQEVNVGDMVVITNIMSGN
;
A
#
# COMPACT_ATOMS: atom_id res chain seq x y z
N MET A 1 -54.51 24.28 -12.35
CA MET A 1 -53.07 24.15 -12.45
C MET A 1 -52.70 22.79 -11.84
N LYS A 2 -52.44 21.78 -12.68
CA LYS A 2 -52.05 20.43 -12.24
C LYS A 2 -50.55 20.38 -12.12
N LYS A 3 -50.01 20.16 -10.92
CA LYS A 3 -48.59 19.94 -10.70
C LYS A 3 -48.25 18.50 -11.06
N LEU A 4 -47.44 18.32 -12.11
CA LEU A 4 -46.89 17.07 -12.54
C LEU A 4 -45.64 16.76 -11.65
N PHE A 5 -45.76 15.77 -10.76
CA PHE A 5 -44.63 15.23 -10.01
C PHE A 5 -43.90 14.23 -10.92
N THR A 6 -42.71 14.62 -11.40
CA THR A 6 -41.80 13.70 -12.11
C THR A 6 -41.04 12.92 -11.06
N LEU A 7 -41.38 11.64 -10.90
CA LEU A 7 -40.63 10.68 -10.09
C LEU A 7 -39.38 10.27 -10.86
N ILE A 8 -38.23 10.82 -10.48
CA ILE A 8 -36.93 10.37 -10.99
C ILE A 8 -36.61 9.07 -10.26
N GLY A 9 -36.87 7.95 -10.90
CA GLY A 9 -36.43 6.64 -10.44
C GLY A 9 -34.92 6.53 -10.59
N THR A 10 -34.21 6.55 -9.46
CA THR A 10 -32.77 6.20 -9.42
C THR A 10 -32.67 4.70 -9.67
N VAL A 11 -32.30 4.32 -10.88
CA VAL A 11 -31.91 2.92 -11.18
C VAL A 11 -30.54 2.71 -10.51
N LEU A 12 -30.54 2.06 -9.36
CA LEU A 12 -29.36 1.46 -8.79
C LEU A 12 -28.95 0.28 -9.69
N LEU A 13 -28.05 0.54 -10.62
CA LEU A 13 -27.30 -0.52 -11.25
C LEU A 13 -26.39 -1.14 -10.17
N SER A 14 -26.82 -2.27 -9.61
CA SER A 14 -25.91 -3.16 -8.90
C SER A 14 -24.92 -3.69 -9.93
N VAL A 15 -23.76 -3.03 -10.05
CA VAL A 15 -22.60 -3.64 -10.67
C VAL A 15 -22.23 -4.79 -9.75
N GLY A 16 -22.57 -6.00 -10.17
CA GLY A 16 -22.04 -7.20 -9.54
C GLY A 16 -20.52 -7.11 -9.69
N VAL A 17 -19.82 -6.86 -8.59
CA VAL A 17 -18.37 -7.03 -8.53
C VAL A 17 -18.16 -8.53 -8.66
N ASN A 18 -17.93 -9.00 -9.89
CA ASN A 18 -17.36 -10.32 -10.08
C ASN A 18 -15.97 -10.23 -9.45
N ALA A 19 -15.74 -11.00 -8.40
CA ALA A 19 -14.40 -11.18 -7.85
C ALA A 19 -13.51 -11.63 -9.01
N GLN A 20 -12.54 -10.82 -9.37
CA GLN A 20 -11.61 -11.09 -10.47
C GLN A 20 -10.24 -11.37 -9.87
N THR A 21 -9.60 -12.45 -10.32
CA THR A 21 -8.21 -12.72 -9.93
C THR A 21 -7.33 -11.51 -10.23
N THR A 22 -6.66 -10.94 -9.23
CA THR A 22 -5.86 -9.73 -9.37
C THR A 22 -4.79 -9.62 -8.28
N LEU A 23 -3.73 -8.89 -8.58
CA LEU A 23 -2.74 -8.42 -7.61
C LEU A 23 -3.05 -6.96 -7.29
N LYS A 24 -2.99 -6.59 -6.01
CA LYS A 24 -3.24 -5.22 -5.56
C LYS A 24 -2.39 -4.86 -4.34
N VAL A 25 -2.24 -3.58 -4.13
CA VAL A 25 -1.72 -2.98 -2.91
C VAL A 25 -2.87 -2.18 -2.30
N GLU A 26 -3.04 -2.23 -1.00
CA GLU A 26 -3.98 -1.35 -0.30
C GLU A 26 -3.40 0.06 -0.22
N SER A 27 -4.27 1.08 -0.22
CA SER A 27 -3.84 2.47 -0.04
C SER A 27 -3.17 2.65 1.32
N PHE A 28 -2.11 3.44 1.37
CA PHE A 28 -1.29 3.60 2.56
C PHE A 28 -0.75 5.02 2.73
N ARG A 29 -0.34 5.33 3.95
CA ARG A 29 0.39 6.57 4.27
C ARG A 29 1.88 6.26 4.39
N MET A 30 2.73 7.21 4.00
CA MET A 30 4.18 7.10 4.11
C MET A 30 4.81 8.44 4.47
N GLY A 31 5.63 8.46 5.50
CA GLY A 31 6.38 9.65 5.89
C GLY A 31 7.48 9.99 4.90
N ILE A 32 7.64 11.28 4.62
CA ILE A 32 8.71 11.81 3.75
C ILE A 32 10.07 11.49 4.36
N GLY A 33 10.97 10.86 3.60
CA GLY A 33 12.28 10.44 4.07
C GLY A 33 12.29 9.16 4.89
N GLU A 34 11.18 8.45 4.99
CA GLU A 34 11.00 7.26 5.82
C GLU A 34 11.00 5.96 5.01
N HIS A 35 10.99 4.86 5.75
CA HIS A 35 10.87 3.50 5.21
C HIS A 35 9.53 2.93 5.62
N LYS A 36 8.90 2.19 4.71
CA LYS A 36 7.66 1.47 5.00
C LYS A 36 7.60 0.16 4.21
N THR A 37 7.18 -0.90 4.87
CA THR A 37 6.87 -2.16 4.18
C THR A 37 5.37 -2.24 3.95
N ILE A 38 4.98 -2.42 2.69
CA ILE A 38 3.61 -2.69 2.27
C ILE A 38 3.49 -4.12 1.78
N THR A 39 2.28 -4.61 1.59
CA THR A 39 2.02 -5.96 1.06
C THR A 39 1.45 -5.89 -0.34
N LEU A 40 1.88 -6.82 -1.20
CA LEU A 40 1.19 -7.18 -2.42
C LEU A 40 0.21 -8.29 -2.08
N ASP A 41 -1.06 -8.02 -2.28
CA ASP A 41 -2.14 -8.96 -2.02
C ASP A 41 -2.59 -9.61 -3.32
N LEU A 42 -2.83 -10.91 -3.28
CA LEU A 42 -3.40 -11.68 -4.37
C LEU A 42 -4.86 -12.03 -4.03
N ASP A 43 -5.80 -11.56 -4.82
CA ASP A 43 -7.14 -12.13 -4.92
C ASP A 43 -7.14 -13.15 -6.06
N ASN A 44 -7.50 -14.40 -5.79
CA ASN A 44 -7.53 -15.47 -6.78
C ASN A 44 -8.82 -16.30 -6.70
N SER A 45 -9.93 -15.65 -6.36
CA SER A 45 -11.24 -16.30 -6.23
C SER A 45 -11.70 -17.02 -7.50
N ASP A 46 -11.30 -16.51 -8.68
CA ASP A 46 -11.60 -17.14 -9.99
C ASP A 46 -10.53 -18.15 -10.45
N LEU A 47 -9.40 -18.23 -9.77
CA LEU A 47 -8.29 -19.12 -10.05
C LEU A 47 -7.78 -19.75 -8.76
N ALA A 48 -8.59 -20.64 -8.17
CA ALA A 48 -8.33 -21.21 -6.84
C ALA A 48 -6.99 -21.96 -6.70
N ASP A 49 -6.41 -22.43 -7.80
CA ASP A 49 -5.12 -23.09 -7.90
C ASP A 49 -3.99 -22.15 -8.40
N ALA A 50 -4.14 -20.83 -8.24
CA ALA A 50 -3.09 -19.86 -8.53
C ALA A 50 -1.80 -20.22 -7.81
N ALA A 51 -0.66 -20.26 -8.53
CA ALA A 51 0.61 -20.69 -7.98
C ALA A 51 1.76 -19.72 -8.26
N ALA A 52 1.71 -18.99 -9.35
CA ALA A 52 2.75 -18.07 -9.76
C ALA A 52 2.16 -16.76 -10.26
N PHE A 53 2.93 -15.69 -10.13
CA PHE A 53 2.56 -14.41 -10.71
C PHE A 53 3.77 -13.62 -11.21
N CYS A 54 3.47 -12.71 -12.13
CA CYS A 54 4.35 -11.65 -12.57
C CYS A 54 3.57 -10.34 -12.57
N CYS A 55 4.19 -9.24 -12.18
CA CYS A 55 3.63 -7.90 -12.33
C CYS A 55 4.72 -6.84 -12.36
N ASP A 56 4.35 -5.65 -12.81
CA ASP A 56 5.18 -4.45 -12.76
C ASP A 56 4.62 -3.49 -11.71
N ILE A 57 5.48 -3.07 -10.79
CA ILE A 57 5.18 -2.11 -9.73
C ILE A 57 5.65 -0.75 -10.20
N VAL A 58 4.71 0.16 -10.42
CA VAL A 58 4.97 1.55 -10.80
C VAL A 58 4.80 2.42 -9.55
N LEU A 59 5.88 3.03 -9.12
CA LEU A 59 5.93 3.91 -7.95
C LEU A 59 6.02 5.37 -8.40
N PRO A 60 5.49 6.32 -7.62
CA PRO A 60 5.65 7.74 -7.91
C PRO A 60 7.10 8.19 -7.73
N GLU A 61 7.42 9.35 -8.30
CA GLU A 61 8.74 9.98 -8.13
C GLU A 61 9.06 10.19 -6.64
N GLY A 62 10.27 9.88 -6.24
CA GLY A 62 10.69 9.99 -4.84
C GLY A 62 10.36 8.77 -3.97
N VAL A 63 9.78 7.72 -4.52
CA VAL A 63 9.54 6.44 -3.81
C VAL A 63 10.20 5.30 -4.56
N GLU A 64 10.98 4.49 -3.86
CA GLU A 64 11.68 3.35 -4.45
C GLU A 64 11.46 2.08 -3.62
N VAL A 65 11.54 0.92 -4.28
CA VAL A 65 11.70 -0.36 -3.57
C VAL A 65 13.12 -0.42 -3.02
N MET A 66 13.24 -0.75 -1.74
CA MET A 66 14.54 -0.86 -1.08
C MET A 66 15.41 -1.92 -1.74
N LYS A 67 16.72 -1.64 -1.76
CA LYS A 67 17.76 -2.54 -2.26
C LYS A 67 18.74 -2.88 -1.15
N ASP A 68 19.31 -4.06 -1.24
CA ASP A 68 20.43 -4.46 -0.39
C ASP A 68 21.75 -3.80 -0.84
N ILE A 69 22.84 -4.13 -0.13
CA ILE A 69 24.19 -3.59 -0.42
C ILE A 69 24.75 -4.03 -1.78
N GLU A 70 24.18 -5.07 -2.38
CA GLU A 70 24.56 -5.59 -3.69
C GLU A 70 23.69 -4.99 -4.81
N GLY A 71 22.66 -4.20 -4.44
CA GLY A 71 21.73 -3.55 -5.35
C GLY A 71 20.53 -4.42 -5.75
N ALA A 72 20.33 -5.55 -5.11
CA ALA A 72 19.16 -6.40 -5.35
C ALA A 72 17.94 -5.87 -4.57
N TYR A 73 16.76 -5.92 -5.19
CA TYR A 73 15.52 -5.51 -4.55
C TYR A 73 15.14 -6.45 -3.39
N MET A 74 14.75 -5.90 -2.25
CA MET A 74 14.53 -6.63 -1.00
C MET A 74 13.12 -7.17 -0.85
N PHE A 75 12.53 -7.70 -1.89
CA PHE A 75 11.24 -8.41 -1.78
C PHE A 75 11.36 -9.65 -0.88
N SER A 76 10.33 -9.93 -0.10
CA SER A 76 10.25 -11.15 0.69
C SER A 76 8.84 -11.74 0.67
N VAL A 77 8.74 -13.02 0.97
CA VAL A 77 7.43 -13.69 1.13
C VAL A 77 6.72 -13.07 2.34
N SER A 78 5.43 -12.75 2.19
CA SER A 78 4.66 -12.24 3.32
C SER A 78 4.37 -13.36 4.31
N ASP A 79 4.71 -13.14 5.58
CA ASP A 79 4.33 -14.01 6.69
C ASP A 79 2.87 -13.77 7.13
N LYS A 80 2.30 -12.65 6.71
CA LYS A 80 0.92 -12.30 6.98
C LYS A 80 0.00 -13.27 6.24
N ASP A 81 -0.85 -13.95 7.00
CA ASP A 81 -1.81 -14.94 6.50
C ASP A 81 -1.22 -16.22 5.90
N SER A 82 0.09 -16.40 5.94
CA SER A 82 0.81 -17.63 5.54
C SER A 82 0.29 -18.29 4.25
N ARG A 83 0.08 -17.50 3.18
CA ARG A 83 -0.49 -17.99 1.93
C ARG A 83 0.44 -18.91 1.13
N SER A 84 1.73 -18.90 1.43
CA SER A 84 2.66 -19.84 0.79
C SER A 84 2.46 -21.24 1.33
N THR A 85 2.12 -22.19 0.48
CA THR A 85 2.07 -23.62 0.79
C THR A 85 3.31 -24.37 0.30
N SER A 86 4.13 -23.69 -0.50
CA SER A 86 5.42 -24.20 -0.99
C SER A 86 6.47 -24.13 0.11
N SER A 87 7.39 -25.09 0.11
CA SER A 87 8.57 -25.06 0.97
C SER A 87 9.55 -23.94 0.59
N GLU A 88 9.47 -23.44 -0.65
CA GLU A 88 10.32 -22.38 -1.17
C GLU A 88 9.60 -21.63 -2.30
N LEU A 89 9.58 -20.31 -2.20
CA LEU A 89 9.16 -19.42 -3.26
C LEU A 89 10.37 -18.72 -3.86
N PHE A 90 10.48 -18.75 -5.17
CA PHE A 90 11.45 -17.96 -5.90
C PHE A 90 10.87 -16.58 -6.19
N ILE A 91 11.63 -15.54 -5.85
CA ILE A 91 11.32 -14.16 -6.16
C ILE A 91 12.45 -13.63 -7.03
N ALA A 92 12.12 -13.19 -8.23
CA ALA A 92 13.05 -12.51 -9.12
C ALA A 92 12.50 -11.12 -9.45
N SER A 93 13.38 -10.14 -9.55
CA SER A 93 12.98 -8.76 -9.82
C SER A 93 13.96 -8.05 -10.74
N ALA A 94 13.46 -7.10 -11.53
CA ALA A 94 14.28 -6.31 -12.45
C ALA A 94 13.64 -4.94 -12.71
N LEU A 95 14.48 -3.91 -12.78
CA LEU A 95 14.05 -2.58 -13.24
C LEU A 95 13.73 -2.65 -14.74
N GLN A 96 12.60 -2.09 -15.13
CA GLN A 96 12.17 -1.96 -16.51
C GLN A 96 12.61 -0.63 -17.11
N ASN A 97 12.57 -0.50 -18.44
CA ASN A 97 12.99 0.72 -19.14
C ASN A 97 12.10 1.94 -18.86
N ASP A 98 10.88 1.73 -18.41
CA ASP A 98 9.90 2.75 -18.02
C ASP A 98 9.96 3.14 -16.55
N GLY A 99 10.92 2.57 -15.79
CA GLY A 99 11.09 2.83 -14.36
C GLY A 99 10.28 1.91 -13.45
N ALA A 100 9.41 1.07 -13.99
CA ALA A 100 8.68 0.08 -13.19
C ALA A 100 9.62 -1.02 -12.66
N VAL A 101 9.31 -1.58 -11.50
CA VAL A 101 10.01 -2.75 -10.97
C VAL A 101 9.19 -3.99 -11.25
N ARG A 102 9.66 -4.82 -12.18
CA ARG A 102 9.06 -6.12 -12.44
C ARG A 102 9.40 -7.10 -11.33
N VAL A 103 8.40 -7.80 -10.82
CA VAL A 103 8.57 -8.90 -9.88
C VAL A 103 7.90 -10.15 -10.43
N VAL A 104 8.60 -11.28 -10.29
CA VAL A 104 8.10 -12.62 -10.63
C VAL A 104 8.21 -13.48 -9.38
N CYS A 105 7.12 -14.15 -9.02
CA CYS A 105 7.08 -15.06 -7.88
C CYS A 105 6.50 -16.41 -8.31
N PHE A 106 7.20 -17.49 -8.01
CA PHE A 106 6.75 -18.84 -8.33
C PHE A 106 7.25 -19.86 -7.31
N PRO A 107 6.46 -20.91 -7.01
CA PRO A 107 6.84 -21.96 -6.08
C PRO A 107 7.78 -22.98 -6.74
N LYS A 108 8.70 -23.53 -5.94
CA LYS A 108 9.61 -24.59 -6.39
C LYS A 108 8.88 -25.90 -6.74
N ASP A 109 7.80 -26.17 -6.03
CA ASP A 109 7.07 -27.44 -6.09
C ASP A 109 5.68 -27.32 -6.73
N ALA A 110 5.45 -26.25 -7.48
CA ALA A 110 4.20 -25.98 -8.20
C ALA A 110 2.93 -26.04 -7.33
N LYS A 111 3.02 -25.75 -6.03
CA LYS A 111 1.87 -25.66 -5.13
C LYS A 111 1.15 -24.33 -5.26
N ALA A 112 -0.16 -24.37 -5.14
CA ALA A 112 -0.99 -23.18 -5.11
C ALA A 112 -0.79 -22.33 -3.86
N PHE A 113 -1.07 -21.03 -3.96
CA PHE A 113 -1.26 -20.20 -2.78
C PHE A 113 -2.49 -20.66 -1.98
N ALA A 114 -2.39 -20.65 -0.66
CA ALA A 114 -3.51 -21.00 0.22
C ALA A 114 -4.59 -19.91 0.19
N GLY A 115 -5.84 -20.33 0.36
CA GLY A 115 -6.97 -19.40 0.39
C GLY A 115 -7.23 -18.72 -0.96
N THR A 116 -8.09 -17.71 -0.95
CA THR A 116 -8.53 -16.99 -2.17
C THR A 116 -8.18 -15.51 -2.16
N SER A 117 -7.67 -14.97 -1.05
CA SER A 117 -7.32 -13.54 -0.93
C SER A 117 -6.31 -13.34 0.20
N GLY A 118 -5.46 -12.31 0.10
CA GLY A 118 -4.52 -11.87 1.12
C GLY A 118 -3.07 -11.71 0.63
N ALA A 119 -2.21 -11.31 1.54
CA ALA A 119 -0.83 -10.94 1.26
C ALA A 119 0.03 -12.12 0.79
N VAL A 120 0.77 -11.92 -0.28
CA VAL A 120 1.70 -12.93 -0.84
C VAL A 120 3.15 -12.44 -0.82
N LEU A 121 3.38 -11.13 -0.88
CA LEU A 121 4.71 -10.55 -0.95
C LEU A 121 4.79 -9.29 -0.08
N ASN A 122 5.93 -9.08 0.57
CA ASN A 122 6.29 -7.80 1.20
C ASN A 122 7.09 -6.96 0.24
N ILE A 123 6.77 -5.67 0.16
CA ILE A 123 7.42 -4.66 -0.65
C ILE A 123 7.99 -3.60 0.30
N PRO A 124 9.27 -3.65 0.66
CA PRO A 124 9.88 -2.62 1.47
C PRO A 124 10.18 -1.39 0.60
N LEU A 125 9.64 -0.25 1.00
CA LEU A 125 9.76 1.03 0.31
C LEU A 125 10.63 2.00 1.11
N VAL A 126 11.28 2.90 0.39
CA VAL A 126 11.93 4.08 0.93
C VAL A 126 11.41 5.32 0.22
N ALA A 127 11.03 6.34 0.99
CA ALA A 127 10.68 7.66 0.48
C ALA A 127 11.90 8.56 0.50
N SER A 128 12.14 9.30 -0.59
CA SER A 128 13.09 10.39 -0.64
C SER A 128 12.65 11.53 0.29
N LYS A 129 13.61 12.30 0.80
CA LYS A 129 13.33 13.56 1.51
C LYS A 129 12.73 14.65 0.60
N GLU A 130 12.81 14.43 -0.71
CA GLU A 130 12.29 15.34 -1.74
C GLU A 130 10.90 14.90 -2.23
N LEU A 131 10.34 13.81 -1.68
CA LEU A 131 8.97 13.41 -1.97
C LEU A 131 8.02 14.54 -1.55
N THR A 132 7.14 14.94 -2.46
CA THR A 132 6.19 16.02 -2.19
C THR A 132 5.03 15.52 -1.31
N LYS A 133 4.66 16.30 -0.30
CA LYS A 133 3.48 16.03 0.52
C LYS A 133 2.21 16.05 -0.34
N GLY A 134 1.35 15.05 -0.18
CA GLY A 134 0.11 14.93 -0.93
C GLY A 134 -0.27 13.49 -1.25
N THR A 135 -1.22 13.33 -2.16
CA THR A 135 -1.66 12.02 -2.63
C THR A 135 -1.00 11.71 -3.97
N GLU A 136 -0.26 10.62 -3.99
CA GLU A 136 0.39 10.03 -5.14
C GLU A 136 -0.23 8.66 -5.46
N VAL A 137 0.12 8.08 -6.59
CA VAL A 137 -0.48 6.83 -7.07
C VAL A 137 0.58 5.75 -7.21
N VAL A 138 0.29 4.58 -6.63
CA VAL A 138 1.01 3.32 -6.88
C VAL A 138 0.15 2.47 -7.80
N THR A 139 0.75 1.93 -8.87
CA THR A 139 0.01 1.12 -9.84
C THR A 139 0.69 -0.24 -10.02
N ILE A 140 -0.11 -1.30 -10.01
CA ILE A 140 0.35 -2.64 -10.37
C ILE A 140 -0.14 -2.96 -11.77
N THR A 141 0.78 -3.07 -12.71
CA THR A 141 0.49 -3.28 -14.14
C THR A 141 1.06 -4.59 -14.65
N ASN A 142 0.76 -4.92 -15.90
CA ASN A 142 1.28 -6.11 -16.59
C ASN A 142 1.14 -7.38 -15.75
N GLN A 143 0.01 -7.52 -15.07
CA GLN A 143 -0.27 -8.64 -14.19
C GLN A 143 -0.48 -9.92 -14.99
N GLU A 144 0.20 -10.99 -14.61
CA GLU A 144 -0.02 -12.35 -15.10
C GLU A 144 -0.04 -13.31 -13.92
N ILE A 145 -1.16 -14.01 -13.72
CA ILE A 145 -1.34 -14.95 -12.62
C ILE A 145 -1.62 -16.32 -13.21
N THR A 146 -0.83 -17.29 -12.86
CA THR A 146 -0.83 -18.62 -13.50
C THR A 146 -1.11 -19.71 -12.47
N ASN A 147 -1.87 -20.72 -12.88
CA ASN A 147 -2.20 -21.86 -12.04
C ASN A 147 -1.05 -22.88 -11.90
N THR A 148 -1.23 -23.87 -11.03
CA THR A 148 -0.23 -24.92 -10.74
C THR A 148 0.23 -25.72 -11.96
N THR A 149 -0.59 -25.82 -13.00
CA THR A 149 -0.26 -26.58 -14.22
C THR A 149 0.43 -25.72 -15.28
N GLY A 150 0.40 -24.39 -15.13
CA GLY A 150 0.89 -23.47 -16.15
C GLY A 150 -0.01 -23.34 -17.39
N LEU A 151 -1.17 -24.01 -17.39
CA LEU A 151 -2.07 -24.05 -18.56
C LEU A 151 -3.14 -22.96 -18.52
N SER A 152 -3.40 -22.37 -17.37
CA SER A 152 -4.36 -21.28 -17.19
C SER A 152 -3.65 -20.05 -16.66
N THR A 153 -3.74 -18.95 -17.38
CA THR A 153 -3.16 -17.64 -16.99
C THR A 153 -4.23 -16.58 -17.09
N VAL A 154 -4.39 -15.81 -16.03
CA VAL A 154 -5.25 -14.63 -15.98
C VAL A 154 -4.38 -13.38 -16.10
N LYS A 155 -4.82 -12.42 -16.91
CA LYS A 155 -4.15 -11.12 -17.10
C LYS A 155 -5.14 -10.01 -16.74
N PRO A 156 -5.23 -9.66 -15.45
CA PRO A 156 -6.16 -8.62 -15.02
C PRO A 156 -5.71 -7.23 -15.49
N GLU A 157 -6.63 -6.30 -15.44
CA GLU A 157 -6.35 -4.87 -15.60
C GLU A 157 -5.44 -4.37 -14.48
N ALA A 158 -4.86 -3.19 -14.68
CA ALA A 158 -4.03 -2.55 -13.66
C ALA A 158 -4.83 -2.26 -12.38
N SER A 159 -4.24 -2.49 -11.23
CA SER A 159 -4.76 -2.06 -9.94
C SER A 159 -4.06 -0.78 -9.48
N ILE A 160 -4.79 0.07 -8.77
CA ILE A 160 -4.34 1.39 -8.34
C ILE A 160 -4.55 1.50 -6.83
N ALA A 161 -3.57 2.09 -6.15
CA ALA A 161 -3.64 2.43 -4.74
C ALA A 161 -3.15 3.85 -4.50
N ASP A 162 -3.75 4.55 -3.54
CA ASP A 162 -3.28 5.85 -3.13
C ASP A 162 -2.12 5.72 -2.13
N LEU A 163 -1.07 6.47 -2.36
CA LEU A 163 0.00 6.75 -1.42
C LEU A 163 -0.20 8.17 -0.89
N ILE A 164 -0.45 8.31 0.41
CA ILE A 164 -0.56 9.60 1.06
C ILE A 164 0.79 9.93 1.69
N ALA A 165 1.55 10.80 1.02
CA ALA A 165 2.82 11.30 1.51
C ALA A 165 2.58 12.42 2.55
N PHE A 166 3.20 12.32 3.72
CA PHE A 166 3.04 13.28 4.80
C PHE A 166 4.37 13.59 5.48
N LEU A 167 4.45 14.75 6.12
CA LEU A 167 5.58 15.13 6.96
C LEU A 167 5.29 14.71 8.41
N ARG A 168 6.00 13.70 8.92
CA ARG A 168 5.78 13.21 10.28
C ARG A 168 6.07 14.30 11.31
N GLY A 169 5.10 14.56 12.16
CA GLY A 169 5.17 15.60 13.19
C GLY A 169 4.57 16.94 12.78
N ASP A 170 4.26 17.15 11.50
CA ASP A 170 3.47 18.29 11.02
C ASP A 170 1.98 18.00 11.21
N VAL A 171 1.50 18.19 12.42
CA VAL A 171 0.13 17.83 12.84
C VAL A 171 -0.90 18.85 12.36
N ASN A 172 -0.50 20.13 12.26
CA ASN A 172 -1.37 21.22 11.82
C ASN A 172 -1.34 21.43 10.30
N ASN A 173 -0.50 20.69 9.57
CA ASN A 173 -0.30 20.75 8.13
C ASN A 173 0.18 22.11 7.59
N ASP A 174 1.04 22.81 8.36
CA ASP A 174 1.63 24.10 7.95
C ASP A 174 3.02 23.97 7.27
N ASP A 175 3.47 22.72 7.03
CA ASP A 175 4.76 22.33 6.46
C ASP A 175 5.98 22.61 7.36
N GLU A 176 5.75 22.94 8.62
CA GLU A 176 6.78 23.11 9.64
C GLU A 176 6.56 22.13 10.81
N ILE A 177 7.64 21.63 11.41
CA ILE A 177 7.55 20.83 12.64
C ILE A 177 8.04 21.70 13.79
N ASN A 178 7.11 22.17 14.61
CA ASN A 178 7.41 23.13 15.66
C ASN A 178 6.50 22.96 16.91
N VAL A 179 6.53 23.93 17.81
CA VAL A 179 5.70 23.92 19.05
C VAL A 179 4.21 23.96 18.74
N GLY A 180 3.80 24.47 17.56
CA GLY A 180 2.41 24.48 17.12
C GLY A 180 1.83 23.07 17.05
N ASP A 181 2.61 22.11 16.59
CA ASP A 181 2.18 20.70 16.48
C ASP A 181 1.98 20.06 17.85
N LEU A 182 2.88 20.36 18.80
CA LEU A 182 2.72 19.91 20.19
C LEU A 182 1.42 20.46 20.82
N VAL A 183 1.07 21.71 20.50
CA VAL A 183 -0.20 22.30 20.93
C VAL A 183 -1.38 21.60 20.30
N CYS A 184 -1.31 21.23 19.01
CA CYS A 184 -2.37 20.48 18.33
C CYS A 184 -2.59 19.10 18.96
N VAL A 185 -1.53 18.34 19.24
CA VAL A 185 -1.63 17.05 19.95
C VAL A 185 -2.23 17.25 21.35
N SER A 186 -1.77 18.26 22.10
CA SER A 186 -2.29 18.57 23.45
C SER A 186 -3.78 18.92 23.42
N ASN A 187 -4.22 19.71 22.43
CA ASN A 187 -5.62 20.08 22.25
C ASN A 187 -6.47 18.85 21.89
N PHE A 188 -5.97 17.99 20.98
CA PHE A 188 -6.63 16.74 20.66
C PHE A 188 -6.85 15.86 21.89
N MET A 189 -5.82 15.69 22.72
CA MET A 189 -5.92 14.95 23.99
C MET A 189 -6.93 15.58 24.96
N ALA A 190 -7.15 16.90 24.86
CA ALA A 190 -8.16 17.61 25.65
C ALA A 190 -9.58 17.54 25.08
N GLY A 191 -9.75 16.87 23.93
CA GLY A 191 -11.05 16.68 23.25
C GLY A 191 -11.35 17.71 22.15
N ASP A 192 -10.36 18.48 21.72
CA ASP A 192 -10.47 19.36 20.56
C ASP A 192 -9.97 18.62 19.31
N GLU A 193 -10.90 18.13 18.50
CA GLU A 193 -10.62 17.36 17.27
C GLU A 193 -10.47 18.27 16.03
N THR A 194 -9.80 19.42 16.15
CA THR A 194 -9.55 20.32 15.03
C THR A 194 -8.54 19.76 14.03
N VAL A 195 -7.71 18.81 14.45
CA VAL A 195 -6.79 18.04 13.58
C VAL A 195 -7.27 16.60 13.47
N ALA A 196 -6.91 15.93 12.39
CA ALA A 196 -7.27 14.52 12.23
C ALA A 196 -6.47 13.64 13.20
N LYS A 197 -7.12 12.62 13.78
CA LYS A 197 -6.47 11.65 14.67
C LYS A 197 -5.20 11.06 14.04
N VAL A 198 -5.26 10.72 12.75
CA VAL A 198 -4.17 10.10 12.00
C VAL A 198 -2.95 11.03 11.82
N ASP A 199 -3.12 12.33 11.93
CA ASP A 199 -2.01 13.30 11.88
C ASP A 199 -1.46 13.56 13.29
N ALA A 200 -2.30 13.48 14.32
CA ALA A 200 -1.91 13.63 15.73
C ALA A 200 -1.22 12.37 16.29
N ASP A 201 -1.54 11.18 15.77
CA ASP A 201 -0.89 9.90 16.09
C ASP A 201 0.43 9.77 15.30
N THR A 202 1.46 10.45 15.80
CA THR A 202 2.75 10.58 15.11
C THR A 202 3.65 9.35 15.23
N ASN A 203 3.38 8.49 16.22
CA ASN A 203 4.09 7.22 16.43
C ASN A 203 3.39 6.02 15.77
N GLU A 204 2.18 6.22 15.21
CA GLU A 204 1.35 5.22 14.54
C GLU A 204 0.94 4.03 15.45
N ASP A 205 0.77 4.26 16.77
CA ASP A 205 0.31 3.23 17.71
C ASP A 205 -1.22 3.16 17.87
N GLN A 206 -1.96 3.98 17.12
CA GLN A 206 -3.42 4.13 17.10
C GLN A 206 -4.00 4.88 18.31
N GLU A 207 -3.16 5.40 19.18
CA GLU A 207 -3.54 6.24 20.31
C GLU A 207 -2.91 7.63 20.18
N VAL A 208 -3.61 8.68 20.56
CA VAL A 208 -3.03 10.02 20.64
C VAL A 208 -2.76 10.33 22.10
N ASN A 209 -1.48 10.41 22.45
CA ASN A 209 -1.03 10.56 23.82
C ASN A 209 0.33 11.30 23.90
N VAL A 210 0.97 11.29 25.08
CA VAL A 210 2.27 11.93 25.28
C VAL A 210 3.39 11.30 24.42
N GLY A 211 3.22 10.05 23.99
CA GLY A 211 4.17 9.37 23.08
C GLY A 211 4.35 10.13 21.77
N ASP A 212 3.27 10.68 21.23
CA ASP A 212 3.28 11.46 19.99
C ASP A 212 4.04 12.77 20.15
N MET A 213 3.84 13.44 21.29
CA MET A 213 4.59 14.64 21.62
C MET A 213 6.10 14.37 21.73
N VAL A 214 6.49 13.19 22.22
CA VAL A 214 7.89 12.77 22.29
C VAL A 214 8.47 12.60 20.88
N VAL A 215 7.72 12.00 19.95
CA VAL A 215 8.16 11.88 18.53
C VAL A 215 8.43 13.26 17.93
N ILE A 216 7.47 14.19 18.06
CA ILE A 216 7.61 15.56 17.54
C ILE A 216 8.84 16.25 18.18
N THR A 217 9.00 16.13 19.49
CA THR A 217 10.14 16.73 20.22
C THR A 217 11.49 16.16 19.73
N ASN A 218 11.56 14.86 19.48
CA ASN A 218 12.77 14.22 18.96
C ASN A 218 13.10 14.74 17.55
N ILE A 219 12.11 14.84 16.66
CA ILE A 219 12.28 15.40 15.32
C ILE A 219 12.79 16.84 15.39
N MET A 220 12.18 17.69 16.20
CA MET A 220 12.61 19.08 16.42
C MET A 220 14.04 19.18 16.95
N SER A 221 14.49 18.18 17.70
CA SER A 221 15.86 18.11 18.26
C SER A 221 16.88 17.52 17.29
N GLY A 222 16.47 17.04 16.12
CA GLY A 222 17.32 16.42 15.13
C GLY A 222 17.77 14.99 15.49
N ASN A 223 16.98 14.30 16.33
CA ASN A 223 17.24 12.92 16.78
C ASN A 223 16.36 11.91 16.03
#